data_00d41361945fa718f1a65c3a1e850e2c
#
_entry.id   00d41361945fa718f1a65c3a1e850e2c
#
_cell.length_a   1.000
_cell.length_b   1.000
_cell.length_c   1.000
_cell.angle_alpha   90.00
_cell.angle_beta   90.00
_cell.angle_gamma   90.00
#
_symmetry.space_group_name_H-M   'P 1'
#
loop_
_entity.id
_entity.type
_entity.pdbx_description
1 polymer ?
#
loop_
_entity_poly.entity_id
_entity_poly.type
_entity_poly.pdbx_seq_one_letter_code
_entity_poly.pdbx_strand_id
1 'polypeptide(L)'
;MMLVQVLLGVTLTVCLAHGSQIDYINTLSTSWKAGKNFEKGSEPALGLAPGYKPLQPSSDITYDIADEDIPETFDPRVQWPECYTVKEIRNQGCCGSCWAFSTSEVISDRICIASQNKQQVEVSAEDVLTCSGAGDCEGGFPSSVFDYYVDEGVISGGLVDSHKGCQPYTIIGDHPCASYVPTPKCQKSCIAGYNRTYTQDKHFGSKSYGVSTKQVQKELMTNGPVAATFTVYNDFFSYKTGVYHHVTGQAEGGHAVKLLGWGVENGVDYWLVANSWGTVFGEKGYFKIRRGHNDCGFEGGFDAVTPKLE
;
A
#
# COMPACT_ATOMS: atom_id res chain seq x y z
N MET A 1 7.35 -70.04 22.73
CA MET A 1 6.31 -69.46 21.84
C MET A 1 6.08 -68.03 22.35
N MET A 2 6.78 -67.03 21.78
CA MET A 2 6.67 -65.60 22.12
C MET A 2 5.74 -64.93 21.11
N LEU A 3 4.63 -64.38 21.59
CA LEU A 3 3.76 -63.50 20.78
C LEU A 3 4.38 -62.14 20.70
N VAL A 4 4.69 -61.73 19.47
CA VAL A 4 5.09 -60.35 19.17
C VAL A 4 3.79 -59.57 18.84
N GLN A 5 3.40 -58.64 19.70
CA GLN A 5 2.34 -57.67 19.41
C GLN A 5 2.93 -56.53 18.56
N VAL A 6 2.44 -56.42 17.33
CA VAL A 6 2.71 -55.30 16.43
C VAL A 6 1.71 -54.22 16.77
N LEU A 7 2.16 -53.12 17.38
CA LEU A 7 1.41 -51.86 17.53
C LEU A 7 1.44 -51.10 16.17
N LEU A 8 0.31 -51.12 15.47
CA LEU A 8 0.08 -50.20 14.35
C LEU A 8 -0.19 -48.81 14.92
N GLY A 9 0.80 -47.91 14.85
CA GLY A 9 0.63 -46.49 15.09
C GLY A 9 -0.08 -45.84 13.89
N VAL A 10 -1.35 -45.50 14.05
CA VAL A 10 -2.10 -44.69 13.07
C VAL A 10 -1.68 -43.22 13.29
N THR A 11 -0.79 -42.72 12.45
CA THR A 11 -0.51 -41.31 12.36
C THR A 11 -1.68 -40.64 11.63
N LEU A 12 -2.53 -39.96 12.38
CA LEU A 12 -3.62 -39.14 11.84
C LEU A 12 -2.99 -37.86 11.25
N THR A 13 -2.69 -37.89 9.95
CA THR A 13 -2.32 -36.69 9.21
C THR A 13 -3.59 -35.84 9.03
N VAL A 14 -3.78 -34.83 9.86
CA VAL A 14 -4.89 -33.88 9.69
C VAL A 14 -4.57 -33.01 8.48
N CYS A 15 -5.09 -33.40 7.32
CA CYS A 15 -5.14 -32.57 6.12
C CYS A 15 -6.20 -31.49 6.36
N LEU A 16 -5.82 -30.34 6.92
CA LEU A 16 -6.69 -29.17 7.05
C LEU A 16 -6.96 -28.62 5.64
N ALA A 17 -8.18 -28.79 5.16
CA ALA A 17 -8.64 -28.22 3.89
C ALA A 17 -8.69 -26.69 3.98
N HIS A 18 -8.43 -25.97 2.87
CA HIS A 18 -8.34 -24.49 2.82
C HIS A 18 -9.66 -23.73 3.14
N GLY A 19 -10.80 -24.39 3.26
CA GLY A 19 -11.99 -23.85 3.95
C GLY A 19 -11.74 -23.61 5.45
N SER A 20 -10.68 -24.21 6.00
CA SER A 20 -10.38 -24.24 7.43
C SER A 20 -9.73 -22.96 7.96
N GLN A 21 -8.95 -22.20 7.18
CA GLN A 21 -8.30 -20.99 7.72
C GLN A 21 -9.30 -19.84 7.93
N ILE A 22 -10.14 -19.55 6.95
CA ILE A 22 -11.21 -18.56 7.06
C ILE A 22 -12.17 -18.95 8.20
N ASP A 23 -12.60 -20.22 8.22
CA ASP A 23 -13.49 -20.72 9.26
C ASP A 23 -12.80 -20.66 10.64
N TYR A 24 -11.54 -21.09 10.73
CA TYR A 24 -10.75 -21.01 11.96
C TYR A 24 -10.67 -19.58 12.49
N ILE A 25 -10.27 -18.59 11.65
CA ILE A 25 -10.19 -17.20 12.05
C ILE A 25 -11.55 -16.69 12.56
N ASN A 26 -12.63 -17.03 11.85
CA ASN A 26 -13.98 -16.59 12.22
C ASN A 26 -14.55 -17.25 13.49
N THR A 27 -13.94 -18.35 13.98
CA THR A 27 -14.26 -18.92 15.30
C THR A 27 -13.54 -18.18 16.43
N LEU A 28 -12.46 -17.46 16.12
CA LEU A 28 -11.72 -16.69 17.13
C LEU A 28 -12.48 -15.39 17.49
N SER A 29 -12.33 -14.96 18.74
CA SER A 29 -12.81 -13.64 19.20
C SER A 29 -11.83 -12.55 18.75
N THR A 30 -11.72 -12.34 17.43
CA THR A 30 -10.85 -11.32 16.84
C THR A 30 -11.60 -10.01 16.57
N SER A 31 -10.85 -8.91 16.42
CA SER A 31 -11.39 -7.59 16.01
C SER A 31 -11.68 -7.51 14.50
N TRP A 32 -11.49 -8.58 13.75
CA TRP A 32 -11.70 -8.64 12.30
C TRP A 32 -12.35 -9.95 11.84
N LYS A 33 -12.85 -9.96 10.62
CA LYS A 33 -13.44 -11.14 9.99
C LYS A 33 -12.72 -11.47 8.70
N ALA A 34 -12.50 -12.78 8.50
CA ALA A 34 -11.94 -13.34 7.30
C ALA A 34 -13.03 -13.66 6.27
N GLY A 35 -12.68 -13.56 5.00
CA GLY A 35 -13.50 -13.94 3.87
C GLY A 35 -12.65 -14.14 2.61
N LYS A 36 -13.24 -14.69 1.56
CA LYS A 36 -12.54 -14.91 0.30
C LYS A 36 -12.40 -13.61 -0.47
N ASN A 37 -11.18 -13.19 -0.78
CA ASN A 37 -10.84 -12.10 -1.69
C ASN A 37 -10.32 -12.61 -3.03
N PHE A 38 -9.53 -13.67 -3.02
CA PHE A 38 -8.85 -14.23 -4.19
C PHE A 38 -9.15 -15.70 -4.35
N GLU A 39 -9.01 -16.25 -5.56
CA GLU A 39 -8.93 -17.68 -5.77
C GLU A 39 -7.58 -18.19 -5.24
N LYS A 40 -7.53 -19.45 -4.83
CA LYS A 40 -6.28 -20.06 -4.34
C LYS A 40 -5.19 -20.02 -5.41
N GLY A 41 -4.04 -19.46 -5.06
CA GLY A 41 -2.90 -19.31 -5.97
C GLY A 41 -3.04 -18.10 -6.91
N SER A 42 -3.97 -17.18 -6.61
CA SER A 42 -4.11 -15.93 -7.31
C SER A 42 -3.96 -14.72 -6.36
N GLU A 43 -3.32 -14.95 -5.23
CA GLU A 43 -2.97 -13.89 -4.30
C GLU A 43 -2.02 -12.89 -4.98
N PRO A 44 -2.17 -11.56 -4.73
CA PRO A 44 -1.33 -10.54 -5.34
C PRO A 44 0.14 -10.69 -4.95
N ALA A 45 1.02 -10.31 -5.86
CA ALA A 45 2.45 -10.29 -5.61
C ALA A 45 2.82 -9.26 -4.54
N LEU A 46 3.74 -9.61 -3.66
CA LEU A 46 4.35 -8.70 -2.69
C LEU A 46 5.64 -8.13 -3.28
N GLY A 47 5.91 -6.86 -3.05
CA GLY A 47 6.98 -6.18 -3.77
C GLY A 47 7.79 -5.19 -2.93
N LEU A 48 7.90 -5.38 -1.61
CA LEU A 48 8.84 -4.61 -0.82
C LEU A 48 10.21 -5.32 -0.83
N ALA A 49 11.25 -4.61 -1.28
CA ALA A 49 12.59 -5.19 -1.35
C ALA A 49 13.10 -5.62 0.02
N PRO A 50 13.80 -6.78 0.11
CA PRO A 50 14.35 -7.25 1.37
C PRO A 50 15.30 -6.23 2.02
N GLY A 51 15.16 -6.04 3.32
CA GLY A 51 16.01 -5.12 4.08
C GLY A 51 15.62 -3.64 3.96
N TYR A 52 14.51 -3.32 3.30
CA TYR A 52 13.97 -1.97 3.27
C TYR A 52 13.82 -1.38 4.68
N LYS A 53 14.17 -0.10 4.81
CA LYS A 53 13.94 0.69 6.02
C LYS A 53 13.42 2.06 5.60
N PRO A 54 12.39 2.61 6.25
CA PRO A 54 11.93 3.97 6.03
C PRO A 54 13.04 5.00 6.23
N LEU A 55 12.89 6.16 5.59
CA LEU A 55 13.76 7.31 5.79
C LEU A 55 13.81 7.69 7.28
N GLN A 56 14.94 8.26 7.69
CA GLN A 56 15.03 8.78 9.05
C GLN A 56 14.10 10.01 9.20
N PRO A 57 13.40 10.15 10.33
CA PRO A 57 12.58 11.31 10.61
C PRO A 57 13.40 12.61 10.51
N SER A 58 12.86 13.59 9.76
CA SER A 58 13.52 14.88 9.58
C SER A 58 13.21 15.82 10.74
N SER A 59 14.24 16.39 11.35
CA SER A 59 14.11 17.41 12.40
C SER A 59 13.57 18.75 11.88
N ASP A 60 13.67 18.99 10.58
CA ASP A 60 13.22 20.24 9.94
C ASP A 60 11.73 20.28 9.66
N ILE A 61 11.05 19.13 9.82
CA ILE A 61 9.60 19.05 9.66
C ILE A 61 8.95 19.25 11.03
N THR A 62 8.24 20.35 11.18
CA THR A 62 7.53 20.72 12.40
C THR A 62 6.04 20.86 12.12
N TYR A 63 5.22 20.60 13.14
CA TYR A 63 3.77 20.68 13.04
C TYR A 63 3.25 21.64 14.12
N ASP A 64 2.44 22.60 13.70
CA ASP A 64 1.75 23.54 14.60
C ASP A 64 0.40 22.91 15.09
N ILE A 65 0.51 21.70 15.68
CA ILE A 65 -0.62 20.98 16.23
C ILE A 65 -0.16 20.41 17.58
N ALA A 66 -0.85 20.76 18.66
CA ALA A 66 -0.60 20.20 19.98
C ALA A 66 -1.10 18.73 20.04
N ASP A 67 -0.58 17.94 20.97
CA ASP A 67 -0.98 16.53 21.07
C ASP A 67 -2.44 16.40 21.49
N GLU A 68 -2.94 17.31 22.32
CA GLU A 68 -4.33 17.41 22.75
C GLU A 68 -5.34 17.79 21.66
N ASP A 69 -4.83 18.36 20.55
CA ASP A 69 -5.66 18.74 19.40
C ASP A 69 -5.79 17.63 18.36
N ILE A 70 -5.12 16.50 18.56
CA ILE A 70 -5.25 15.34 17.68
C ILE A 70 -6.62 14.67 17.91
N PRO A 71 -7.52 14.63 16.90
CA PRO A 71 -8.84 14.06 17.08
C PRO A 71 -8.80 12.53 17.24
N GLU A 72 -9.83 11.95 17.85
CA GLU A 72 -9.98 10.51 17.98
C GLU A 72 -10.01 9.80 16.62
N THR A 73 -10.54 10.46 15.59
CA THR A 73 -10.63 9.92 14.23
C THR A 73 -10.23 10.97 13.21
N PHE A 74 -9.55 10.53 12.14
CA PHE A 74 -9.21 11.38 11.01
C PHE A 74 -9.28 10.58 9.71
N ASP A 75 -9.98 11.14 8.71
CA ASP A 75 -10.11 10.57 7.38
C ASP A 75 -9.87 11.65 6.32
N PRO A 76 -8.79 11.57 5.53
CA PRO A 76 -8.46 12.57 4.51
C PRO A 76 -9.50 12.63 3.39
N ARG A 77 -10.30 11.58 3.19
CA ARG A 77 -11.39 11.54 2.20
C ARG A 77 -12.55 12.48 2.60
N VAL A 78 -12.65 12.78 3.90
CA VAL A 78 -13.59 13.75 4.46
C VAL A 78 -12.94 15.14 4.57
N GLN A 79 -11.68 15.19 4.97
CA GLN A 79 -10.93 16.45 5.13
C GLN A 79 -10.70 17.17 3.79
N TRP A 80 -10.36 16.41 2.74
CA TRP A 80 -10.10 16.96 1.40
C TRP A 80 -11.01 16.30 0.34
N PRO A 81 -12.33 16.53 0.40
CA PRO A 81 -13.29 15.82 -0.41
C PRO A 81 -13.15 16.05 -1.91
N GLU A 82 -12.55 17.19 -2.30
CA GLU A 82 -12.31 17.57 -3.68
C GLU A 82 -11.08 16.89 -4.30
N CYS A 83 -10.16 16.36 -3.49
CA CYS A 83 -9.01 15.60 -3.97
C CYS A 83 -9.42 14.15 -4.30
N TYR A 84 -9.80 13.90 -5.56
CA TYR A 84 -10.37 12.59 -5.95
C TYR A 84 -9.39 11.44 -5.75
N THR A 85 -8.08 11.66 -5.93
CA THR A 85 -7.04 10.63 -5.80
C THR A 85 -6.96 10.06 -4.37
N VAL A 86 -7.32 10.83 -3.35
CA VAL A 86 -7.38 10.38 -1.95
C VAL A 86 -8.35 9.21 -1.78
N LYS A 87 -9.41 9.16 -2.60
CA LYS A 87 -10.45 8.12 -2.59
C LYS A 87 -10.19 6.98 -3.57
N GLU A 88 -9.18 7.14 -4.43
CA GLU A 88 -8.90 6.17 -5.48
C GLU A 88 -8.26 4.91 -4.91
N ILE A 89 -8.78 3.75 -5.33
CA ILE A 89 -8.17 2.45 -5.08
C ILE A 89 -7.60 1.93 -6.38
N ARG A 90 -6.29 1.69 -6.38
CA ARG A 90 -5.56 1.19 -7.54
C ARG A 90 -5.35 -0.32 -7.50
N ASN A 91 -4.88 -0.89 -8.60
CA ASN A 91 -4.58 -2.31 -8.71
C ASN A 91 -3.23 -2.51 -9.42
N GLN A 92 -2.26 -3.06 -8.67
CA GLN A 92 -0.91 -3.34 -9.17
C GLN A 92 -0.84 -4.54 -10.13
N GLY A 93 -1.94 -5.29 -10.25
CA GLY A 93 -1.97 -6.48 -11.11
C GLY A 93 -0.98 -7.56 -10.68
N CYS A 94 -0.44 -8.27 -11.67
CA CYS A 94 0.49 -9.39 -11.46
C CYS A 94 1.96 -8.96 -11.36
N CYS A 95 2.23 -7.83 -10.72
CA CYS A 95 3.57 -7.28 -10.51
C CYS A 95 3.77 -6.89 -9.04
N GLY A 96 4.92 -7.19 -8.47
CA GLY A 96 5.30 -6.78 -7.12
C GLY A 96 5.66 -5.29 -7.04
N SER A 97 4.77 -4.43 -7.54
CA SER A 97 4.98 -2.98 -7.68
C SER A 97 4.29 -2.15 -6.59
N CYS A 98 3.93 -2.75 -5.46
CA CYS A 98 3.30 -2.02 -4.35
C CYS A 98 4.09 -0.78 -3.90
N TRP A 99 5.41 -0.83 -3.97
CA TRP A 99 6.31 0.29 -3.71
C TRP A 99 6.09 1.46 -4.68
N ALA A 100 5.81 1.19 -5.96
CA ALA A 100 5.51 2.19 -6.97
C ALA A 100 4.09 2.75 -6.81
N PHE A 101 3.11 1.89 -6.45
CA PHE A 101 1.72 2.31 -6.22
C PHE A 101 1.58 3.17 -4.99
N SER A 102 2.06 2.71 -3.83
CA SER A 102 1.97 3.48 -2.58
C SER A 102 2.55 4.88 -2.71
N THR A 103 3.69 5.02 -3.40
CA THR A 103 4.36 6.31 -3.56
C THR A 103 3.69 7.20 -4.61
N SER A 104 3.29 6.67 -5.77
CA SER A 104 2.57 7.44 -6.78
C SER A 104 1.21 7.95 -6.27
N GLU A 105 0.51 7.15 -5.46
CA GLU A 105 -0.72 7.56 -4.80
C GLU A 105 -0.48 8.68 -3.77
N VAL A 106 0.55 8.53 -2.93
CA VAL A 106 0.93 9.57 -1.94
C VAL A 106 1.30 10.88 -2.64
N ILE A 107 2.09 10.83 -3.70
CA ILE A 107 2.47 12.03 -4.47
C ILE A 107 1.22 12.70 -5.06
N SER A 108 0.32 11.92 -5.68
CA SER A 108 -0.93 12.42 -6.27
C SER A 108 -1.78 13.18 -5.25
N ASP A 109 -1.99 12.57 -4.08
CA ASP A 109 -2.80 13.14 -3.01
C ASP A 109 -2.18 14.44 -2.48
N ARG A 110 -0.87 14.43 -2.25
CA ARG A 110 -0.14 15.58 -1.71
C ARG A 110 -0.06 16.76 -2.67
N ILE A 111 0.04 16.53 -3.98
CA ILE A 111 -0.07 17.61 -5.00
C ILE A 111 -1.44 18.29 -4.87
N CYS A 112 -2.51 17.52 -4.81
CA CYS A 112 -3.86 18.08 -4.67
C CYS A 112 -4.04 18.84 -3.37
N ILE A 113 -3.65 18.27 -2.25
CA ILE A 113 -3.80 18.85 -0.92
C ILE A 113 -2.97 20.15 -0.81
N ALA A 114 -1.68 20.12 -1.15
CA ALA A 114 -0.80 21.26 -1.06
C ALA A 114 -1.23 22.41 -2.00
N SER A 115 -1.79 22.09 -3.17
CA SER A 115 -2.31 23.08 -4.12
C SER A 115 -3.71 23.60 -3.76
N GLN A 116 -4.30 23.14 -2.65
CA GLN A 116 -5.68 23.47 -2.29
C GLN A 116 -6.67 23.13 -3.43
N ASN A 117 -6.54 21.92 -3.95
CA ASN A 117 -7.36 21.37 -5.05
C ASN A 117 -7.17 22.07 -6.43
N LYS A 118 -6.16 22.93 -6.59
CA LYS A 118 -5.91 23.61 -7.88
C LYS A 118 -5.20 22.72 -8.90
N GLN A 119 -4.40 21.76 -8.41
CA GLN A 119 -3.68 20.78 -9.23
C GLN A 119 -4.14 19.38 -8.83
N GLN A 120 -4.69 18.64 -9.79
CA GLN A 120 -5.08 17.26 -9.60
C GLN A 120 -4.35 16.38 -10.61
N VAL A 121 -3.30 15.72 -10.13
CA VAL A 121 -2.43 14.88 -10.96
C VAL A 121 -2.57 13.44 -10.48
N GLU A 122 -2.96 12.57 -11.37
CA GLU A 122 -2.87 11.13 -11.15
C GLU A 122 -1.46 10.69 -11.58
N VAL A 123 -0.56 10.51 -10.62
CA VAL A 123 0.84 10.18 -10.88
C VAL A 123 0.96 8.75 -11.42
N SER A 124 1.77 8.58 -12.45
CA SER A 124 1.98 7.33 -13.16
C SER A 124 2.75 6.30 -12.32
N ALA A 125 2.08 5.24 -11.91
CA ALA A 125 2.75 4.07 -11.34
C ALA A 125 3.61 3.34 -12.40
N GLU A 126 3.27 3.46 -13.69
CA GLU A 126 4.06 2.92 -14.82
C GLU A 126 5.42 3.60 -14.93
N ASP A 127 5.46 4.95 -14.94
CA ASP A 127 6.71 5.70 -15.00
C ASP A 127 7.58 5.42 -13.75
N VAL A 128 6.97 5.41 -12.59
CA VAL A 128 7.67 5.06 -11.34
C VAL A 128 8.24 3.66 -11.40
N LEU A 129 7.47 2.65 -11.80
CA LEU A 129 7.91 1.26 -11.92
C LEU A 129 9.07 1.11 -12.90
N THR A 130 8.96 1.75 -14.06
CA THR A 130 9.85 1.43 -15.21
C THR A 130 11.05 2.35 -15.30
N CYS A 131 10.95 3.61 -14.87
CA CYS A 131 11.95 4.64 -15.12
C CYS A 131 12.69 5.15 -13.88
N SER A 132 12.19 4.90 -12.66
CA SER A 132 12.79 5.44 -11.43
C SER A 132 14.10 4.76 -11.03
N GLY A 133 14.30 3.49 -11.43
CA GLY A 133 15.42 2.68 -10.95
C GLY A 133 15.29 2.26 -9.47
N ALA A 134 14.14 2.52 -8.83
CA ALA A 134 13.90 2.19 -7.43
C ALA A 134 13.53 0.70 -7.21
N GLY A 135 13.31 -0.06 -8.27
CA GLY A 135 12.96 -1.48 -8.22
C GLY A 135 12.36 -1.98 -9.53
N ASP A 136 11.69 -3.12 -9.45
CA ASP A 136 11.07 -3.83 -10.56
C ASP A 136 9.82 -4.59 -10.09
N CYS A 137 9.28 -5.51 -10.92
CA CYS A 137 8.14 -6.36 -10.53
C CYS A 137 8.46 -7.41 -9.45
N GLU A 138 9.72 -7.63 -9.11
CA GLU A 138 10.14 -8.52 -8.02
C GLU A 138 10.28 -7.75 -6.68
N GLY A 139 10.32 -6.41 -6.72
CA GLY A 139 10.30 -5.56 -5.54
C GLY A 139 11.10 -4.26 -5.69
N GLY A 140 10.88 -3.34 -4.76
CA GLY A 140 11.55 -2.03 -4.77
C GLY A 140 11.50 -1.29 -3.45
N PHE A 141 11.95 -0.03 -3.50
CA PHE A 141 12.19 0.82 -2.35
C PHE A 141 11.36 2.10 -2.43
N PRO A 142 10.29 2.27 -1.61
CA PRO A 142 9.47 3.49 -1.60
C PRO A 142 10.27 4.78 -1.42
N SER A 143 11.25 4.79 -0.52
CA SER A 143 12.10 5.97 -0.27
C SER A 143 12.83 6.45 -1.53
N SER A 144 13.36 5.51 -2.33
CA SER A 144 14.07 5.84 -3.57
C SER A 144 13.15 6.47 -4.63
N VAL A 145 11.85 6.16 -4.60
CA VAL A 145 10.86 6.82 -5.47
C VAL A 145 10.68 8.28 -5.08
N PHE A 146 10.61 8.58 -3.78
CA PHE A 146 10.48 9.98 -3.33
C PHE A 146 11.73 10.80 -3.66
N ASP A 147 12.93 10.19 -3.60
CA ASP A 147 14.16 10.83 -4.04
C ASP A 147 14.13 11.07 -5.57
N TYR A 148 13.71 10.07 -6.35
CA TYR A 148 13.52 10.22 -7.80
C TYR A 148 12.52 11.33 -8.15
N TYR A 149 11.40 11.44 -7.40
CA TYR A 149 10.43 12.52 -7.58
C TYR A 149 11.02 13.91 -7.32
N VAL A 150 11.92 14.02 -6.34
CA VAL A 150 12.63 15.28 -6.04
C VAL A 150 13.65 15.63 -7.14
N ASP A 151 14.45 14.65 -7.58
CA ASP A 151 15.59 14.88 -8.44
C ASP A 151 15.21 14.89 -9.93
N GLU A 152 14.39 13.96 -10.37
CA GLU A 152 14.07 13.71 -11.80
C GLU A 152 12.62 14.04 -12.17
N GLY A 153 11.74 14.12 -11.17
CA GLY A 153 10.31 14.30 -11.36
C GLY A 153 9.60 13.04 -11.89
N VAL A 154 8.28 13.03 -11.76
CA VAL A 154 7.39 11.97 -12.22
C VAL A 154 6.32 12.55 -13.15
N ILE A 155 5.79 11.72 -14.06
CA ILE A 155 4.73 12.14 -14.99
C ILE A 155 3.35 11.67 -14.53
N SER A 156 2.32 12.15 -15.22
CA SER A 156 0.94 11.70 -15.02
C SER A 156 0.66 10.35 -15.70
N GLY A 157 -0.25 9.57 -15.13
CA GLY A 157 -0.74 8.34 -15.71
C GLY A 157 -1.78 7.66 -14.83
N GLY A 158 -2.92 7.33 -15.41
CA GLY A 158 -4.02 6.71 -14.70
C GLY A 158 -3.92 5.19 -14.62
N LEU A 159 -5.05 4.58 -14.26
CA LEU A 159 -5.22 3.14 -14.13
C LEU A 159 -5.08 2.43 -15.48
N VAL A 160 -5.03 1.11 -15.46
CA VAL A 160 -5.06 0.28 -16.67
C VAL A 160 -6.26 0.68 -17.54
N ASP A 161 -6.04 0.80 -18.85
CA ASP A 161 -7.04 1.15 -19.85
C ASP A 161 -7.78 2.50 -19.64
N SER A 162 -7.30 3.33 -18.72
CA SER A 162 -7.93 4.63 -18.45
C SER A 162 -7.71 5.64 -19.56
N HIS A 163 -6.65 5.50 -20.36
CA HIS A 163 -6.19 6.50 -21.34
C HIS A 163 -5.96 7.90 -20.74
N LYS A 164 -5.76 7.99 -19.40
CA LYS A 164 -5.50 9.23 -18.67
C LYS A 164 -4.01 9.45 -18.46
N GLY A 165 -3.58 10.70 -18.60
CA GLY A 165 -2.19 11.11 -18.36
C GLY A 165 -1.23 10.68 -19.46
N CYS A 166 0.05 10.91 -19.22
CA CYS A 166 1.13 10.61 -20.17
C CYS A 166 1.38 9.11 -20.33
N GLN A 167 1.44 8.37 -19.20
CA GLN A 167 1.65 6.91 -19.21
C GLN A 167 0.71 6.22 -18.21
N PRO A 168 -0.47 5.75 -18.65
CA PRO A 168 -1.31 4.88 -17.85
C PRO A 168 -0.62 3.56 -17.52
N TYR A 169 -1.00 2.91 -16.42
CA TYR A 169 -0.46 1.60 -16.04
C TYR A 169 -0.85 0.53 -17.07
N THR A 170 0.08 -0.38 -17.36
CA THR A 170 -0.09 -1.36 -18.46
C THR A 170 -0.25 -2.81 -17.99
N ILE A 171 0.09 -3.12 -16.75
CA ILE A 171 0.05 -4.50 -16.26
C ILE A 171 -1.36 -4.82 -15.75
N ILE A 172 -2.01 -5.75 -16.45
CA ILE A 172 -3.37 -6.19 -16.13
C ILE A 172 -3.34 -7.14 -14.92
N GLY A 173 -4.34 -7.02 -14.09
CA GLY A 173 -4.55 -7.86 -12.91
C GLY A 173 -5.59 -8.95 -13.11
N ASP A 174 -5.61 -9.64 -14.24
CA ASP A 174 -6.46 -10.79 -14.43
C ASP A 174 -5.89 -11.99 -13.67
N HIS A 175 -6.50 -12.30 -12.54
CA HIS A 175 -6.13 -13.43 -11.73
C HIS A 175 -6.59 -14.77 -12.33
N PRO A 176 -5.78 -15.82 -12.22
CA PRO A 176 -4.60 -15.96 -11.38
C PRO A 176 -3.34 -15.38 -12.02
N CYS A 177 -2.51 -14.70 -11.20
CA CYS A 177 -1.15 -14.32 -11.57
C CYS A 177 -0.27 -15.59 -11.66
N ALA A 178 -0.33 -16.27 -12.78
CA ALA A 178 0.34 -17.57 -12.96
C ALA A 178 1.89 -17.47 -12.91
N SER A 179 2.43 -16.26 -13.02
CA SER A 179 3.86 -15.94 -12.88
C SER A 179 4.04 -14.42 -12.75
N TYR A 180 5.18 -13.98 -12.20
CA TYR A 180 5.58 -12.58 -12.27
C TYR A 180 5.65 -12.12 -13.73
N VAL A 181 5.05 -10.99 -14.02
CA VAL A 181 5.17 -10.34 -15.32
C VAL A 181 6.54 -9.66 -15.37
N PRO A 182 7.32 -9.81 -16.46
CA PRO A 182 8.56 -9.06 -16.63
C PRO A 182 8.27 -7.55 -16.54
N THR A 183 9.13 -6.81 -15.82
CA THR A 183 9.02 -5.35 -15.75
C THR A 183 9.08 -4.74 -17.15
N PRO A 184 8.10 -3.91 -17.54
CA PRO A 184 8.14 -3.20 -18.81
C PRO A 184 9.38 -2.32 -18.90
N LYS A 185 9.82 -2.02 -20.13
CA LYS A 185 10.96 -1.12 -20.34
C LYS A 185 10.54 0.34 -20.17
N CYS A 186 11.38 1.14 -19.54
CA CYS A 186 11.18 2.59 -19.45
C CYS A 186 10.96 3.21 -20.84
N GLN A 187 9.87 3.94 -21.00
CA GLN A 187 9.52 4.70 -22.19
C GLN A 187 9.51 6.19 -21.84
N LYS A 188 10.40 6.99 -22.43
CA LYS A 188 10.39 8.45 -22.20
C LYS A 188 9.51 9.17 -23.23
N SER A 189 8.27 8.66 -23.39
CA SER A 189 7.26 9.18 -24.32
C SER A 189 5.86 8.98 -23.73
N CYS A 190 4.95 9.86 -24.06
CA CYS A 190 3.54 9.70 -23.69
C CYS A 190 2.78 8.85 -24.69
N ILE A 191 1.61 8.34 -24.28
CA ILE A 191 0.67 7.66 -25.18
C ILE A 191 0.25 8.58 -26.34
N ALA A 192 -0.12 7.97 -27.47
CA ALA A 192 -0.59 8.71 -28.63
C ALA A 192 -1.81 9.59 -28.31
N GLY A 193 -1.79 10.84 -28.77
CA GLY A 193 -2.89 11.79 -28.54
C GLY A 193 -2.80 12.59 -27.24
N TYR A 194 -1.86 12.29 -26.34
CA TYR A 194 -1.62 13.13 -25.17
C TYR A 194 -0.97 14.47 -25.60
N ASN A 195 -1.41 15.57 -25.02
CA ASN A 195 -1.11 16.92 -25.49
C ASN A 195 0.21 17.53 -24.96
N ARG A 196 0.94 16.80 -24.10
CA ARG A 196 2.26 17.18 -23.59
C ARG A 196 3.31 16.14 -23.97
N THR A 197 4.57 16.55 -24.03
CA THR A 197 5.68 15.62 -24.10
C THR A 197 5.98 15.06 -22.71
N TYR A 198 6.71 13.95 -22.66
CA TYR A 198 7.16 13.33 -21.41
C TYR A 198 7.85 14.33 -20.47
N THR A 199 8.75 15.17 -21.02
CA THR A 199 9.48 16.18 -20.24
C THR A 199 8.58 17.32 -19.76
N GLN A 200 7.57 17.71 -20.56
CA GLN A 200 6.62 18.77 -20.19
C GLN A 200 5.59 18.32 -19.14
N ASP A 201 5.44 17.01 -18.96
CA ASP A 201 4.48 16.41 -18.01
C ASP A 201 5.12 16.09 -16.66
N LYS A 202 6.40 16.39 -16.46
CA LYS A 202 7.10 16.14 -15.22
C LYS A 202 6.62 17.05 -14.09
N HIS A 203 6.29 16.44 -12.95
CA HIS A 203 6.00 17.08 -11.67
C HIS A 203 7.13 16.72 -10.71
N PHE A 204 7.50 17.65 -9.84
CA PHE A 204 8.66 17.50 -8.97
C PHE A 204 8.29 17.62 -7.49
N GLY A 205 9.08 16.96 -6.64
CA GLY A 205 9.12 17.21 -5.21
C GLY A 205 10.15 18.26 -4.82
N SER A 206 10.09 18.75 -3.61
CA SER A 206 11.08 19.64 -3.03
C SER A 206 11.92 18.96 -1.94
N LYS A 207 11.39 17.96 -1.26
CA LYS A 207 12.08 17.23 -0.18
C LYS A 207 11.40 15.89 0.08
N SER A 208 12.19 14.81 0.15
CA SER A 208 11.79 13.51 0.72
C SER A 208 12.19 13.44 2.20
N TYR A 209 11.40 12.78 3.05
CA TYR A 209 11.69 12.66 4.47
C TYR A 209 10.94 11.52 5.15
N GLY A 210 11.53 11.02 6.24
CA GLY A 210 10.88 10.06 7.12
C GLY A 210 9.97 10.75 8.15
N VAL A 211 8.95 10.03 8.58
CA VAL A 211 8.00 10.46 9.62
C VAL A 211 7.96 9.39 10.72
N SER A 212 8.15 9.82 11.96
CA SER A 212 8.08 8.89 13.11
C SER A 212 6.63 8.56 13.46
N THR A 213 6.42 7.44 14.13
CA THR A 213 5.11 7.03 14.65
C THR A 213 4.47 8.08 15.56
N LYS A 214 5.30 8.83 16.30
CA LYS A 214 4.81 9.92 17.18
C LYS A 214 4.29 11.14 16.40
N GLN A 215 4.77 11.33 15.18
CA GLN A 215 4.47 12.52 14.37
C GLN A 215 3.45 12.24 13.26
N VAL A 216 3.22 10.97 12.92
CA VAL A 216 2.45 10.62 11.71
C VAL A 216 1.02 11.14 11.73
N GLN A 217 0.36 11.22 12.87
CA GLN A 217 -0.99 11.78 12.95
C GLN A 217 -0.99 13.29 12.58
N LYS A 218 -0.02 14.06 13.10
CA LYS A 218 0.15 15.47 12.75
C LYS A 218 0.51 15.64 11.27
N GLU A 219 1.37 14.77 10.74
CA GLU A 219 1.72 14.74 9.32
C GLU A 219 0.51 14.52 8.44
N LEU A 220 -0.30 13.51 8.75
CA LEU A 220 -1.53 13.18 8.02
C LEU A 220 -2.52 14.35 8.01
N MET A 221 -2.69 15.04 9.16
CA MET A 221 -3.57 16.21 9.29
C MET A 221 -3.08 17.43 8.51
N THR A 222 -1.76 17.61 8.40
CA THR A 222 -1.16 18.82 7.80
C THR A 222 -0.91 18.63 6.31
N ASN A 223 -0.27 17.53 5.93
CA ASN A 223 0.30 17.34 4.59
C ASN A 223 -0.38 16.21 3.80
N GLY A 224 -1.24 15.42 4.45
CA GLY A 224 -1.95 14.31 3.83
C GLY A 224 -1.23 12.95 3.92
N PRO A 225 -1.66 11.95 3.13
CA PRO A 225 -1.22 10.56 3.21
C PRO A 225 0.29 10.35 3.14
N VAL A 226 0.76 9.24 3.72
CA VAL A 226 2.18 8.82 3.71
C VAL A 226 2.29 7.38 3.22
N ALA A 227 3.48 6.99 2.74
CA ALA A 227 3.77 5.59 2.45
C ALA A 227 4.11 4.85 3.75
N ALA A 228 3.49 3.70 3.94
CA ALA A 228 3.72 2.78 5.05
C ALA A 228 4.11 1.41 4.52
N THR A 229 4.83 0.65 5.34
CA THR A 229 5.25 -0.71 4.99
C THR A 229 5.00 -1.67 6.14
N PHE A 230 4.71 -2.94 5.82
CA PHE A 230 4.51 -3.97 6.81
C PHE A 230 4.78 -5.36 6.26
N THR A 231 4.93 -6.34 7.15
CA THR A 231 5.01 -7.74 6.78
C THR A 231 3.61 -8.31 6.58
N VAL A 232 3.32 -8.82 5.40
CA VAL A 232 2.10 -9.58 5.12
C VAL A 232 2.27 -11.00 5.63
N TYR A 233 1.27 -11.44 6.40
CA TYR A 233 1.12 -12.83 6.82
C TYR A 233 0.00 -13.49 5.99
N ASN A 234 0.02 -14.82 5.93
CA ASN A 234 -0.91 -15.58 5.10
C ASN A 234 -2.39 -15.24 5.36
N ASP A 235 -2.77 -14.99 6.62
CA ASP A 235 -4.13 -14.64 7.01
C ASP A 235 -4.61 -13.27 6.49
N PHE A 236 -3.69 -12.36 6.18
CA PHE A 236 -4.04 -11.05 5.63
C PHE A 236 -4.71 -11.12 4.25
N PHE A 237 -4.36 -12.11 3.41
CA PHE A 237 -5.02 -12.30 2.12
C PHE A 237 -6.52 -12.61 2.28
N SER A 238 -6.93 -13.09 3.44
CA SER A 238 -8.33 -13.36 3.78
C SER A 238 -9.01 -12.24 4.56
N TYR A 239 -8.35 -11.10 4.81
CA TYR A 239 -8.98 -9.97 5.51
C TYR A 239 -10.19 -9.46 4.74
N LYS A 240 -11.34 -9.30 5.42
CA LYS A 240 -12.58 -8.81 4.80
C LYS A 240 -13.10 -7.54 5.45
N THR A 241 -13.12 -7.46 6.79
CA THR A 241 -13.62 -6.28 7.52
C THR A 241 -13.13 -6.29 8.97
N GLY A 242 -13.21 -5.13 9.64
CA GLY A 242 -12.80 -4.95 11.02
C GLY A 242 -11.34 -4.52 11.17
N VAL A 243 -10.79 -4.58 12.38
CA VAL A 243 -9.44 -4.12 12.69
C VAL A 243 -8.47 -5.31 12.69
N TYR A 244 -7.68 -5.43 11.62
CA TYR A 244 -6.73 -6.51 11.42
C TYR A 244 -5.60 -6.50 12.46
N HIS A 245 -5.26 -7.66 12.92
CA HIS A 245 -3.98 -8.05 13.52
C HIS A 245 -3.71 -9.50 13.14
N HIS A 246 -2.44 -9.87 13.02
CA HIS A 246 -2.05 -11.24 12.66
C HIS A 246 -2.48 -12.24 13.72
N VAL A 247 -3.10 -13.35 13.30
CA VAL A 247 -3.56 -14.42 14.20
C VAL A 247 -3.09 -15.82 13.78
N THR A 248 -2.78 -16.04 12.51
CA THR A 248 -2.37 -17.37 12.01
C THR A 248 -1.69 -17.31 10.65
N GLY A 249 -0.84 -18.27 10.38
CA GLY A 249 -0.09 -18.38 9.13
C GLY A 249 1.33 -17.83 9.25
N GLN A 250 2.13 -18.06 8.22
CA GLN A 250 3.51 -17.60 8.14
C GLN A 250 3.62 -16.24 7.45
N ALA A 251 4.77 -15.60 7.61
CA ALA A 251 5.13 -14.39 6.86
C ALA A 251 5.33 -14.74 5.38
N GLU A 252 4.69 -13.98 4.50
CA GLU A 252 4.75 -14.17 3.04
C GLU A 252 5.68 -13.16 2.36
N GLY A 253 5.84 -11.96 2.93
CA GLY A 253 6.73 -10.92 2.40
C GLY A 253 6.39 -9.53 2.88
N GLY A 254 7.16 -8.55 2.39
CA GLY A 254 6.92 -7.15 2.67
C GLY A 254 5.99 -6.50 1.66
N HIS A 255 5.19 -5.54 2.12
CA HIS A 255 4.22 -4.81 1.32
C HIS A 255 4.26 -3.32 1.64
N ALA A 256 4.11 -2.48 0.62
CA ALA A 256 4.01 -1.03 0.75
C ALA A 256 2.60 -0.56 0.41
N VAL A 257 2.05 0.35 1.21
CA VAL A 257 0.67 0.82 1.13
C VAL A 257 0.56 2.31 1.43
N LYS A 258 -0.60 2.92 1.13
CA LYS A 258 -0.89 4.31 1.46
C LYS A 258 -1.62 4.40 2.80
N LEU A 259 -0.98 4.95 3.82
CA LEU A 259 -1.63 5.28 5.09
C LEU A 259 -2.42 6.58 4.93
N LEU A 260 -3.72 6.49 5.19
CA LEU A 260 -4.67 7.58 5.04
C LEU A 260 -4.95 8.31 6.36
N GLY A 261 -5.32 7.58 7.39
CA GLY A 261 -5.84 8.16 8.62
C GLY A 261 -5.92 7.13 9.74
N TRP A 262 -6.80 7.40 10.70
CA TRP A 262 -7.01 6.54 11.87
C TRP A 262 -8.40 6.70 12.44
N GLY A 263 -8.74 5.83 13.38
CA GLY A 263 -9.97 5.89 14.13
C GLY A 263 -10.04 4.82 15.21
N VAL A 264 -11.26 4.62 15.73
CA VAL A 264 -11.60 3.60 16.72
C VAL A 264 -12.80 2.81 16.21
N GLU A 265 -12.72 1.47 16.24
CA GLU A 265 -13.83 0.58 15.89
C GLU A 265 -14.02 -0.46 17.00
N ASN A 266 -15.20 -0.48 17.60
CA ASN A 266 -15.53 -1.39 18.72
C ASN A 266 -14.52 -1.32 19.88
N GLY A 267 -13.97 -0.12 20.16
CA GLY A 267 -12.97 0.11 21.20
C GLY A 267 -11.55 -0.30 20.82
N VAL A 268 -11.29 -0.61 19.55
CA VAL A 268 -9.96 -0.93 19.05
C VAL A 268 -9.47 0.20 18.16
N ASP A 269 -8.35 0.80 18.52
CA ASP A 269 -7.66 1.81 17.73
C ASP A 269 -7.10 1.21 16.44
N TYR A 270 -7.24 1.94 15.31
CA TYR A 270 -6.76 1.48 14.01
C TYR A 270 -6.10 2.57 13.17
N TRP A 271 -5.26 2.16 12.25
CA TRP A 271 -4.86 2.91 11.08
C TRP A 271 -5.76 2.56 9.89
N LEU A 272 -6.21 3.60 9.15
CA LEU A 272 -6.97 3.45 7.91
C LEU A 272 -6.01 3.46 6.72
N VAL A 273 -6.06 2.43 5.89
CA VAL A 273 -5.06 2.19 4.84
C VAL A 273 -5.75 1.88 3.51
N ALA A 274 -5.25 2.48 2.42
CA ALA A 274 -5.57 2.09 1.05
C ALA A 274 -4.57 1.05 0.55
N ASN A 275 -5.08 -0.07 0.03
CA ASN A 275 -4.31 -1.13 -0.59
C ASN A 275 -4.30 -1.00 -2.11
N SER A 276 -3.34 -1.64 -2.77
CA SER A 276 -3.18 -1.65 -4.23
C SER A 276 -3.58 -2.98 -4.89
N TRP A 277 -4.59 -3.67 -4.35
CA TRP A 277 -5.11 -4.96 -4.84
C TRP A 277 -6.54 -4.86 -5.40
N GLY A 278 -6.93 -3.66 -5.83
CA GLY A 278 -8.27 -3.40 -6.36
C GLY A 278 -9.35 -3.44 -5.27
N THR A 279 -10.59 -3.13 -5.69
CA THR A 279 -11.74 -3.00 -4.77
C THR A 279 -12.34 -4.32 -4.29
N VAL A 280 -11.86 -5.46 -4.81
CA VAL A 280 -12.29 -6.80 -4.37
C VAL A 280 -11.71 -7.18 -3.01
N PHE A 281 -10.56 -6.60 -2.66
CA PHE A 281 -9.89 -6.83 -1.39
C PHE A 281 -10.56 -6.06 -0.25
N GLY A 282 -10.71 -6.71 0.90
CA GLY A 282 -11.07 -6.10 2.17
C GLY A 282 -12.36 -5.25 2.12
N GLU A 283 -12.29 -4.05 2.66
CA GLU A 283 -13.38 -3.07 2.68
C GLU A 283 -13.33 -2.19 1.42
N LYS A 284 -13.67 -2.76 0.26
CA LYS A 284 -13.61 -2.09 -1.06
C LYS A 284 -12.21 -1.54 -1.39
N GLY A 285 -11.16 -2.29 -1.11
CA GLY A 285 -9.78 -1.94 -1.35
C GLY A 285 -9.08 -1.28 -0.16
N TYR A 286 -9.79 -0.97 0.90
CA TYR A 286 -9.25 -0.46 2.16
C TYR A 286 -9.12 -1.57 3.19
N PHE A 287 -8.24 -1.34 4.17
CA PHE A 287 -8.20 -2.13 5.38
C PHE A 287 -7.89 -1.26 6.60
N LYS A 288 -8.20 -1.79 7.76
CA LYS A 288 -7.84 -1.22 9.06
C LYS A 288 -6.85 -2.16 9.73
N ILE A 289 -5.75 -1.64 10.23
CA ILE A 289 -4.77 -2.40 11.02
C ILE A 289 -4.65 -1.78 12.41
N ARG A 290 -4.53 -2.61 13.44
CA ARG A 290 -4.51 -2.17 14.83
C ARG A 290 -3.36 -1.18 15.08
N ARG A 291 -3.70 -0.04 15.70
CA ARG A 291 -2.79 1.07 16.01
C ARG A 291 -2.26 0.96 17.45
N GLY A 292 -0.99 1.37 17.65
CA GLY A 292 -0.36 1.43 18.97
C GLY A 292 0.29 0.11 19.42
N HIS A 293 0.36 -0.89 18.53
CA HIS A 293 0.91 -2.21 18.83
C HIS A 293 2.05 -2.63 17.89
N ASN A 294 2.34 -1.82 16.88
CA ASN A 294 3.30 -2.16 15.82
C ASN A 294 3.03 -3.53 15.18
N ASP A 295 1.76 -3.86 14.99
CA ASP A 295 1.37 -5.13 14.37
C ASP A 295 2.00 -5.26 12.97
N CYS A 296 2.57 -6.43 12.70
CA CYS A 296 3.26 -6.73 11.43
C CYS A 296 4.39 -5.75 11.07
N GLY A 297 4.89 -4.96 12.05
CA GLY A 297 5.90 -3.93 11.82
C GLY A 297 5.38 -2.65 11.16
N PHE A 298 4.06 -2.45 11.11
CA PHE A 298 3.43 -1.32 10.43
C PHE A 298 3.87 0.06 10.95
N GLU A 299 4.18 0.16 12.23
CA GLU A 299 4.58 1.41 12.90
C GLU A 299 6.12 1.60 12.93
N GLY A 300 6.84 0.92 12.04
CA GLY A 300 8.30 1.00 11.96
C GLY A 300 8.86 2.31 11.40
N GLY A 301 7.99 3.22 10.97
CA GLY A 301 8.29 4.50 10.33
C GLY A 301 7.55 4.64 9.01
N PHE A 302 7.47 5.88 8.52
CA PHE A 302 6.72 6.21 7.31
C PHE A 302 7.54 7.12 6.41
N ASP A 303 7.32 7.05 5.11
CA ASP A 303 7.97 7.91 4.13
C ASP A 303 6.99 8.94 3.57
N ALA A 304 7.50 10.14 3.38
CA ALA A 304 6.73 11.27 2.91
C ALA A 304 7.55 12.14 1.95
N VAL A 305 6.87 13.01 1.23
CA VAL A 305 7.49 13.97 0.31
C VAL A 305 6.68 15.26 0.27
N THR A 306 7.37 16.39 0.14
CA THR A 306 6.73 17.68 -0.11
C THR A 306 6.69 17.93 -1.62
N PRO A 307 5.52 18.12 -2.25
CA PRO A 307 5.43 18.48 -3.66
C PRO A 307 5.95 19.90 -3.89
N LYS A 308 6.54 20.13 -5.07
CA LYS A 308 6.83 21.44 -5.60
C LYS A 308 5.69 21.84 -6.52
N LEU A 309 4.91 22.84 -6.13
CA LEU A 309 3.79 23.32 -6.92
C LEU A 309 4.28 24.21 -8.09
N GLU A 310 3.61 24.08 -9.24
CA GLU A 310 3.87 24.89 -10.43
C GLU A 310 3.13 26.25 -10.35
#